data_08802241a0dd544e72cf66602aee6d55
#
_entry.id   08802241a0dd544e72cf66602aee6d55
#
_cell.length_a   1.000
_cell.length_b   1.000
_cell.length_c   1.000
_cell.angle_alpha   90.00
_cell.angle_beta   90.00
_cell.angle_gamma   90.00
#
_symmetry.space_group_name_H-M   'P 1'
#
loop_
_entity.id
_entity.type
_entity.pdbx_description
1 polymer ?
#
loop_
_entity_poly.entity_id
_entity_poly.type
_entity_poly.pdbx_seq_one_letter_code
_entity_poly.pdbx_strand_id
1 'polypeptide(L)'
;MATQAPTHPAMAVVAKMYDCFGKGDMATLKTDVFASDIAWNLPGHHPLSGMKNGPDEVIAFFGALMQTGIVVDNISFGTMGDDQVVEKHTGHGKLTNGEEIIFPTCSHYTIRDGKIAKVQVYTGDQHGVDRYFWAMYDLKKIPDRLGTHDMSKAKDPNVPLRTDGA
;
A
#
# COMPACT_ATOMS: atom_id res chain seq x y z
N MET A 1 -24.54 6.49 3.74
CA MET A 1 -25.15 5.22 4.20
C MET A 1 -24.35 4.77 5.42
N ALA A 2 -25.00 4.51 6.55
CA ALA A 2 -24.30 4.02 7.74
C ALA A 2 -23.78 2.61 7.43
N THR A 3 -22.47 2.44 7.43
CA THR A 3 -21.83 1.15 7.31
C THR A 3 -22.19 0.36 8.57
N GLN A 4 -22.92 -0.74 8.41
CA GLN A 4 -23.25 -1.62 9.52
C GLN A 4 -21.95 -2.10 10.17
N ALA A 5 -21.87 -2.01 11.51
CA ALA A 5 -20.69 -2.46 12.23
C ALA A 5 -20.37 -3.92 11.86
N PRO A 6 -19.11 -4.27 11.60
CA PRO A 6 -18.75 -5.62 11.20
C PRO A 6 -19.12 -6.61 12.30
N THR A 7 -19.89 -7.63 11.95
CA THR A 7 -20.36 -8.66 12.90
C THR A 7 -19.30 -9.72 13.21
N HIS A 8 -18.24 -9.81 12.40
CA HIS A 8 -17.18 -10.79 12.57
C HIS A 8 -15.95 -10.16 13.25
N PRO A 9 -15.34 -10.80 14.28
CA PRO A 9 -14.22 -10.23 15.02
C PRO A 9 -13.03 -9.83 14.12
N ALA A 10 -12.67 -10.66 13.14
CA ALA A 10 -11.58 -10.34 12.21
C ALA A 10 -11.86 -9.08 11.38
N MET A 11 -13.10 -8.91 10.88
CA MET A 11 -13.49 -7.69 10.17
C MET A 11 -13.45 -6.45 11.07
N ALA A 12 -13.78 -6.59 12.35
CA ALA A 12 -13.71 -5.48 13.30
C ALA A 12 -12.28 -4.94 13.46
N VAL A 13 -11.27 -5.81 13.41
CA VAL A 13 -9.85 -5.40 13.45
C VAL A 13 -9.49 -4.54 12.23
N VAL A 14 -9.89 -4.98 11.03
CA VAL A 14 -9.63 -4.22 9.80
C VAL A 14 -10.41 -2.90 9.78
N ALA A 15 -11.66 -2.90 10.23
CA ALA A 15 -12.45 -1.68 10.34
C ALA A 15 -11.82 -0.67 11.34
N LYS A 16 -11.29 -1.16 12.47
CA LYS A 16 -10.52 -0.34 13.43
C LYS A 16 -9.29 0.28 12.78
N MET A 17 -8.58 -0.48 11.92
CA MET A 17 -7.45 0.05 11.17
C MET A 17 -7.84 1.26 10.31
N TYR A 18 -8.93 1.16 9.55
CA TYR A 18 -9.41 2.27 8.71
C TYR A 18 -9.85 3.49 9.54
N ASP A 19 -10.52 3.25 10.68
CA ASP A 19 -10.92 4.33 11.59
C ASP A 19 -9.68 5.07 12.16
N CYS A 20 -8.70 4.33 12.65
CA CYS A 20 -7.43 4.91 13.13
C CYS A 20 -6.68 5.65 12.03
N PHE A 21 -6.58 5.06 10.84
CA PHE A 21 -5.93 5.69 9.69
C PHE A 21 -6.61 7.02 9.33
N GLY A 22 -7.94 7.03 9.21
CA GLY A 22 -8.71 8.23 8.89
C GLY A 22 -8.60 9.35 9.95
N LYS A 23 -8.33 8.98 11.21
CA LYS A 23 -8.11 9.92 12.33
C LYS A 23 -6.63 10.33 12.49
N GLY A 24 -5.72 9.69 11.76
CA GLY A 24 -4.27 9.87 11.96
C GLY A 24 -3.74 9.28 13.27
N ASP A 25 -4.48 8.33 13.89
CA ASP A 25 -4.09 7.67 15.15
C ASP A 25 -3.10 6.53 14.89
N MET A 26 -1.87 6.92 14.55
CA MET A 26 -0.78 5.99 14.27
C MET A 26 -0.31 5.23 15.52
N ALA A 27 -0.48 5.81 16.70
CA ALA A 27 -0.10 5.16 17.95
C ALA A 27 -0.96 3.92 18.23
N THR A 28 -2.28 4.04 18.12
CA THR A 28 -3.20 2.90 18.27
C THR A 28 -2.99 1.85 17.18
N LEU A 29 -2.72 2.27 15.94
CA LEU A 29 -2.35 1.32 14.88
C LEU A 29 -1.16 0.46 15.28
N LYS A 30 -0.11 1.08 15.79
CA LYS A 30 1.13 0.40 16.16
C LYS A 30 0.94 -0.57 17.33
N THR A 31 0.21 -0.16 18.37
CA THR A 31 0.12 -0.92 19.63
C THR A 31 -0.99 -1.96 19.64
N ASP A 32 -2.16 -1.62 19.08
CA ASP A 32 -3.37 -2.40 19.26
C ASP A 32 -3.82 -3.14 18.00
N VAL A 33 -3.50 -2.61 16.81
CA VAL A 33 -4.02 -3.13 15.55
C VAL A 33 -3.04 -4.02 14.83
N PHE A 34 -1.75 -3.64 14.81
CA PHE A 34 -0.72 -4.41 14.11
C PHE A 34 -0.02 -5.41 15.02
N ALA A 35 0.23 -6.61 14.50
CA ALA A 35 1.14 -7.55 15.13
C ALA A 35 2.57 -6.99 15.10
N SER A 36 3.40 -7.35 16.07
CA SER A 36 4.80 -6.87 16.14
C SER A 36 5.66 -7.28 14.96
N ASP A 37 5.27 -8.35 14.26
CA ASP A 37 5.90 -8.90 13.07
C ASP A 37 5.04 -8.74 11.81
N ILE A 38 4.14 -7.76 11.77
CA ILE A 38 3.30 -7.52 10.59
C ILE A 38 4.13 -7.44 9.32
N ALA A 39 3.62 -8.06 8.25
CA ALA A 39 4.17 -7.97 6.90
C ALA A 39 3.11 -7.39 5.95
N TRP A 40 3.37 -6.22 5.37
CA TRP A 40 2.47 -5.54 4.45
C TRP A 40 3.09 -5.43 3.07
N ASN A 41 2.50 -6.05 2.06
CA ASN A 41 2.97 -5.95 0.68
C ASN A 41 2.05 -5.09 -0.17
N LEU A 42 2.61 -4.04 -0.76
CA LEU A 42 1.99 -3.25 -1.83
C LEU A 42 2.72 -3.56 -3.14
N PRO A 43 2.04 -4.12 -4.15
CA PRO A 43 2.68 -4.44 -5.42
C PRO A 43 3.02 -3.18 -6.21
N GLY A 44 3.88 -3.32 -7.21
CA GLY A 44 4.17 -2.27 -8.18
C GLY A 44 5.64 -1.94 -8.34
N HIS A 45 5.89 -0.94 -9.18
CA HIS A 45 7.22 -0.39 -9.48
C HIS A 45 7.29 1.11 -9.17
N HIS A 46 6.83 1.50 -7.98
CA HIS A 46 6.75 2.89 -7.53
C HIS A 46 7.39 3.06 -6.13
N PRO A 47 7.63 4.31 -5.67
CA PRO A 47 8.36 4.56 -4.41
C PRO A 47 7.76 3.90 -3.17
N LEU A 48 6.46 3.62 -3.14
CA LEU A 48 5.77 2.99 -2.01
C LEU A 48 5.59 1.47 -2.16
N SER A 49 6.04 0.87 -3.27
CA SER A 49 5.90 -0.57 -3.52
C SER A 49 6.79 -1.42 -2.62
N GLY A 50 6.53 -2.72 -2.61
CA GLY A 50 7.31 -3.72 -1.90
C GLY A 50 6.80 -4.04 -0.49
N MET A 51 7.55 -4.90 0.19
CA MET A 51 7.24 -5.38 1.54
C MET A 51 7.62 -4.35 2.59
N LYS A 52 6.76 -4.15 3.57
CA LYS A 52 7.01 -3.41 4.82
C LYS A 52 6.94 -4.41 5.97
N ASN A 53 7.98 -4.46 6.77
CA ASN A 53 8.13 -5.41 7.88
C ASN A 53 8.09 -4.67 9.22
N GLY A 54 7.20 -5.12 10.08
CA GLY A 54 6.97 -4.53 11.38
C GLY A 54 6.14 -3.24 11.35
N PRO A 55 5.59 -2.85 12.51
CA PRO A 55 4.69 -1.72 12.61
C PRO A 55 5.30 -0.38 12.17
N ASP A 56 6.59 -0.16 12.42
CA ASP A 56 7.24 1.11 12.11
C ASP A 56 7.33 1.38 10.61
N GLU A 57 7.67 0.36 9.81
CA GLU A 57 7.69 0.50 8.35
C GLU A 57 6.27 0.69 7.77
N VAL A 58 5.27 0.00 8.33
CA VAL A 58 3.87 0.16 7.91
C VAL A 58 3.34 1.56 8.26
N ILE A 59 3.67 2.09 9.45
CA ILE A 59 3.30 3.45 9.85
C ILE A 59 3.99 4.50 8.95
N ALA A 60 5.27 4.32 8.66
CA ALA A 60 5.98 5.21 7.73
C ALA A 60 5.33 5.19 6.33
N PHE A 61 4.95 4.02 5.84
CA PHE A 61 4.21 3.85 4.60
C PHE A 61 2.86 4.57 4.64
N PHE A 62 2.08 4.43 5.71
CA PHE A 62 0.80 5.12 5.88
C PHE A 62 0.97 6.64 5.90
N GLY A 63 2.00 7.15 6.59
CA GLY A 63 2.33 8.56 6.57
C GLY A 63 2.66 9.09 5.17
N ALA A 64 3.41 8.30 4.40
CA ALA A 64 3.70 8.62 3.00
C ALA A 64 2.44 8.61 2.12
N LEU A 65 1.54 7.62 2.29
CA LEU A 65 0.24 7.60 1.61
C LEU A 65 -0.60 8.86 1.89
N MET A 66 -0.70 9.27 3.15
CA MET A 66 -1.46 10.47 3.54
C MET A 66 -0.91 11.73 2.85
N GLN A 67 0.41 11.84 2.70
CA GLN A 67 1.05 12.99 2.03
C GLN A 67 0.69 13.10 0.55
N THR A 68 0.30 12.02 -0.11
CA THR A 68 -0.14 12.06 -1.52
C THR A 68 -1.55 12.64 -1.70
N GLY A 69 -2.30 12.81 -0.63
CA GLY A 69 -3.69 13.27 -0.70
C GLY A 69 -4.66 12.22 -1.27
N ILE A 70 -4.26 10.94 -1.28
CA ILE A 70 -5.14 9.85 -1.71
C ILE A 70 -6.39 9.79 -0.84
N VAL A 71 -7.53 9.58 -1.48
CA VAL A 71 -8.82 9.35 -0.81
C VAL A 71 -9.25 7.92 -1.07
N VAL A 72 -9.79 7.28 -0.05
CA VAL A 72 -10.30 5.90 -0.11
C VAL A 72 -11.78 5.90 0.24
N ASP A 73 -12.60 5.31 -0.62
CA ASP A 73 -14.04 5.16 -0.41
C ASP A 73 -14.56 3.77 -0.85
N ASN A 74 -15.88 3.59 -0.77
CA ASN A 74 -16.56 2.35 -1.15
C ASN A 74 -15.97 1.10 -0.48
N ILE A 75 -15.57 1.23 0.79
CA ILE A 75 -14.97 0.15 1.56
C ILE A 75 -16.03 -0.90 1.88
N SER A 76 -15.71 -2.15 1.58
CA SER A 76 -16.54 -3.32 1.91
C SER A 76 -15.65 -4.47 2.36
N PHE A 77 -16.20 -5.32 3.25
CA PHE A 77 -15.45 -6.42 3.87
C PHE A 77 -16.16 -7.75 3.65
N GLY A 78 -15.36 -8.81 3.55
CA GLY A 78 -15.79 -10.19 3.61
C GLY A 78 -14.78 -11.04 4.36
N THR A 79 -15.18 -12.19 4.89
CA THR A 79 -14.28 -13.13 5.56
C THR A 79 -14.05 -14.37 4.71
N MET A 80 -12.87 -14.95 4.85
CA MET A 80 -12.49 -16.26 4.33
C MET A 80 -12.05 -17.12 5.52
N GLY A 81 -13.00 -17.83 6.15
CA GLY A 81 -12.77 -18.50 7.45
C GLY A 81 -12.74 -17.49 8.60
N ASP A 82 -12.14 -17.89 9.73
CA ASP A 82 -12.23 -17.17 10.99
C ASP A 82 -11.14 -16.08 11.14
N ASP A 83 -10.03 -16.21 10.44
CA ASP A 83 -8.83 -15.41 10.62
C ASP A 83 -8.41 -14.60 9.37
N GLN A 84 -9.18 -14.67 8.29
CA GLN A 84 -8.87 -13.98 7.06
C GLN A 84 -9.98 -13.02 6.64
N VAL A 85 -9.59 -11.83 6.22
CA VAL A 85 -10.49 -10.78 5.74
C VAL A 85 -10.07 -10.38 4.33
N VAL A 86 -11.04 -10.31 3.44
CA VAL A 86 -10.90 -9.65 2.14
C VAL A 86 -11.61 -8.31 2.24
N GLU A 87 -10.91 -7.27 1.90
CA GLU A 87 -11.43 -5.90 1.86
C GLU A 87 -11.32 -5.38 0.43
N LYS A 88 -12.33 -4.64 0.01
CA LYS A 88 -12.37 -3.95 -1.28
C LYS A 88 -12.67 -2.48 -1.06
N HIS A 89 -11.91 -1.63 -1.75
CA HIS A 89 -12.14 -0.18 -1.78
C HIS A 89 -11.84 0.42 -3.14
N THR A 90 -12.16 1.69 -3.30
CA THR A 90 -11.74 2.50 -4.43
C THR A 90 -10.79 3.59 -3.92
N GLY A 91 -9.59 3.62 -4.46
CA GLY A 91 -8.65 4.72 -4.25
C GLY A 91 -8.84 5.80 -5.30
N HIS A 92 -8.74 7.06 -4.88
CA HIS A 92 -8.80 8.24 -5.74
C HIS A 92 -7.56 9.07 -5.51
N GLY A 93 -6.85 9.36 -6.58
CA GLY A 93 -5.70 10.26 -6.57
C GLY A 93 -5.87 11.36 -7.60
N LYS A 94 -5.27 12.51 -7.37
CA LYS A 94 -5.27 13.64 -8.31
C LYS A 94 -3.83 14.04 -8.62
N LEU A 95 -3.48 14.01 -9.89
CA LEU A 95 -2.19 14.47 -10.36
C LEU A 95 -2.09 16.01 -10.35
N THR A 96 -0.89 16.55 -10.39
CA THR A 96 -0.63 17.99 -10.39
C THR A 96 -1.21 18.71 -11.60
N ASN A 97 -1.42 18.01 -12.72
CA ASN A 97 -2.10 18.53 -13.92
C ASN A 97 -3.64 18.51 -13.81
N GLY A 98 -4.18 18.05 -12.67
CA GLY A 98 -5.62 17.96 -12.43
C GLY A 98 -6.27 16.64 -12.87
N GLU A 99 -5.54 15.75 -13.51
CA GLU A 99 -6.04 14.43 -13.90
C GLU A 99 -6.36 13.58 -12.68
N GLU A 100 -7.51 12.92 -12.68
CA GLU A 100 -7.92 11.99 -11.64
C GLU A 100 -7.53 10.56 -12.03
N ILE A 101 -6.94 9.84 -11.07
CA ILE A 101 -6.63 8.42 -11.18
C ILE A 101 -7.54 7.68 -10.21
N ILE A 102 -8.30 6.72 -10.72
CA ILE A 102 -9.18 5.85 -9.94
C ILE A 102 -8.63 4.43 -10.01
N PHE A 103 -8.37 3.84 -8.86
CA PHE A 103 -7.82 2.49 -8.80
C PHE A 103 -8.60 1.63 -7.81
N PRO A 104 -9.40 0.69 -8.35
CA PRO A 104 -10.03 -0.31 -7.51
C PRO A 104 -8.98 -1.20 -6.87
N THR A 105 -9.11 -1.43 -5.59
CA THR A 105 -8.16 -2.19 -4.79
C THR A 105 -8.87 -3.28 -4.01
N CYS A 106 -8.20 -4.40 -3.86
CA CYS A 106 -8.60 -5.49 -2.97
C CYS A 106 -7.40 -5.82 -2.08
N SER A 107 -7.64 -5.96 -0.79
CA SER A 107 -6.61 -6.32 0.17
C SER A 107 -7.01 -7.58 0.92
N HIS A 108 -6.07 -8.49 1.06
CA HIS A 108 -6.23 -9.71 1.84
C HIS A 108 -5.44 -9.58 3.14
N TYR A 109 -6.15 -9.72 4.25
CA TYR A 109 -5.61 -9.61 5.61
C TYR A 109 -5.62 -10.98 6.29
N THR A 110 -4.54 -11.31 6.98
CA THR A 110 -4.49 -12.41 7.95
C THR A 110 -4.48 -11.82 9.35
N ILE A 111 -5.43 -12.26 10.16
CA ILE A 111 -5.57 -11.84 11.56
C ILE A 111 -5.00 -12.94 12.44
N ARG A 112 -4.18 -12.56 13.40
CA ARG A 112 -3.60 -13.46 14.39
C ARG A 112 -3.63 -12.77 15.75
N ASP A 113 -4.18 -13.44 16.75
CA ASP A 113 -4.33 -12.94 18.14
C ASP A 113 -4.99 -11.56 18.21
N GLY A 114 -6.05 -11.36 17.39
CA GLY A 114 -6.79 -10.12 17.33
C GLY A 114 -6.05 -8.93 16.67
N LYS A 115 -4.94 -9.20 15.96
CA LYS A 115 -4.13 -8.20 15.27
C LYS A 115 -3.89 -8.57 13.82
N ILE A 116 -3.65 -7.56 12.98
CA ILE A 116 -3.27 -7.75 11.58
C ILE A 116 -1.82 -8.23 11.54
N ALA A 117 -1.60 -9.46 11.08
CA ALA A 117 -0.27 -10.05 10.97
C ALA A 117 0.28 -10.02 9.54
N LYS A 118 -0.60 -10.09 8.52
CA LYS A 118 -0.16 -10.04 7.12
C LYS A 118 -1.18 -9.30 6.28
N VAL A 119 -0.68 -8.53 5.32
CA VAL A 119 -1.52 -7.89 4.30
C VAL A 119 -0.89 -8.05 2.92
N GLN A 120 -1.71 -8.51 1.98
CA GLN A 120 -1.37 -8.50 0.57
C GLN A 120 -2.37 -7.63 -0.18
N VAL A 121 -1.87 -6.58 -0.82
CA VAL A 121 -2.68 -5.69 -1.65
C VAL A 121 -2.68 -6.18 -3.09
N TYR A 122 -3.83 -6.05 -3.74
CA TYR A 122 -4.05 -6.32 -5.17
C TYR A 122 -4.72 -5.10 -5.78
N THR A 123 -4.12 -4.52 -6.80
CA THR A 123 -4.66 -3.36 -7.49
C THR A 123 -5.30 -3.78 -8.81
N GLY A 124 -6.46 -3.25 -9.12
CA GLY A 124 -7.15 -3.51 -10.39
C GLY A 124 -6.54 -2.76 -11.57
N ASP A 125 -5.80 -1.68 -11.30
CA ASP A 125 -5.01 -0.93 -12.28
C ASP A 125 -3.61 -0.64 -11.73
N GLN A 126 -2.70 -1.60 -11.87
CA GLN A 126 -1.32 -1.44 -11.39
C GLN A 126 -0.57 -0.34 -12.15
N HIS A 127 -0.83 -0.18 -13.43
CA HIS A 127 -0.19 0.86 -14.24
C HIS A 127 -0.60 2.28 -13.77
N GLY A 128 -1.89 2.49 -13.52
CA GLY A 128 -2.40 3.76 -12.98
C GLY A 128 -1.83 4.06 -11.59
N VAL A 129 -1.74 3.05 -10.72
CA VAL A 129 -1.15 3.18 -9.38
C VAL A 129 0.33 3.55 -9.46
N ASP A 130 1.11 2.85 -10.29
CA ASP A 130 2.53 3.15 -10.49
C ASP A 130 2.73 4.57 -11.01
N ARG A 131 1.95 4.98 -12.03
CA ARG A 131 1.99 6.34 -12.58
C ARG A 131 1.65 7.41 -11.54
N TYR A 132 0.63 7.17 -10.72
CA TYR A 132 0.23 8.10 -9.67
C TYR A 132 1.34 8.31 -8.64
N PHE A 133 1.85 7.24 -8.05
CA PHE A 133 2.87 7.37 -7.00
C PHE A 133 4.21 7.88 -7.54
N TRP A 134 4.57 7.57 -8.77
CA TRP A 134 5.76 8.18 -9.40
C TRP A 134 5.59 9.68 -9.59
N ALA A 135 4.40 10.16 -9.90
CA ALA A 135 4.14 11.59 -10.08
C ALA A 135 4.10 12.36 -8.75
N MET A 136 3.82 11.69 -7.63
CA MET A 136 3.70 12.30 -6.30
C MET A 136 5.04 12.47 -5.57
N TYR A 137 6.11 11.87 -6.06
CA TYR A 137 7.42 11.92 -5.41
C TYR A 137 8.47 12.51 -6.35
N ASP A 138 9.30 13.43 -5.79
CA ASP A 138 10.46 13.93 -6.50
C ASP A 138 11.46 12.81 -6.71
N LEU A 139 11.83 12.60 -7.98
CA LEU A 139 12.86 11.64 -8.32
C LEU A 139 14.24 12.28 -8.11
N LYS A 140 15.12 11.59 -7.40
CA LYS A 140 16.52 11.96 -7.39
C LYS A 140 17.08 11.90 -8.81
N LYS A 141 18.05 12.77 -9.11
CA LYS A 141 18.77 12.75 -10.37
C LYS A 141 19.41 11.38 -10.64
N ILE A 142 19.59 11.04 -11.90
CA ILE A 142 20.10 9.71 -12.30
C ILE A 142 21.39 9.30 -11.57
N PRO A 143 22.42 10.16 -11.40
CA PRO A 143 23.60 9.80 -10.62
C PRO A 143 23.28 9.37 -9.19
N ASP A 144 22.35 10.08 -8.54
CA ASP A 144 21.97 9.77 -7.15
C ASP A 144 21.14 8.49 -7.03
N ARG A 145 20.35 8.16 -8.05
CA ARG A 145 19.60 6.89 -8.11
C ARG A 145 20.49 5.69 -8.34
N LEU A 146 21.57 5.88 -9.05
CA LEU A 146 22.55 4.85 -9.40
C LEU A 146 23.76 4.83 -8.45
N GLY A 147 23.80 5.74 -7.48
CA GLY A 147 24.97 6.09 -6.68
C GLY A 147 25.61 4.96 -5.88
N THR A 148 24.95 3.82 -5.75
CA THR A 148 25.55 2.61 -5.16
C THR A 148 25.88 1.53 -6.18
N HIS A 149 25.55 1.75 -7.46
CA HIS A 149 25.85 0.79 -8.51
C HIS A 149 27.20 1.11 -9.18
N ASP A 150 28.07 0.14 -9.17
CA ASP A 150 29.27 0.16 -9.98
C ASP A 150 28.88 0.08 -11.46
N MET A 151 28.80 1.23 -12.10
CA MET A 151 28.40 1.36 -13.51
C MET A 151 29.31 0.61 -14.45
N SER A 152 30.55 0.26 -14.03
CA SER A 152 31.44 -0.59 -14.83
C SER A 152 30.92 -2.02 -14.95
N LYS A 153 30.05 -2.43 -14.02
CA LYS A 153 29.39 -3.75 -13.99
C LYS A 153 27.94 -3.71 -14.52
N ALA A 154 27.41 -2.52 -14.76
CA ALA A 154 25.99 -2.34 -15.16
C ALA A 154 25.70 -2.72 -16.62
N LYS A 155 26.73 -3.01 -17.41
CA LYS A 155 26.56 -3.43 -18.81
C LYS A 155 27.45 -4.63 -19.09
N ASP A 156 26.85 -5.78 -19.10
CA ASP A 156 27.34 -6.84 -19.99
C ASP A 156 27.02 -6.39 -21.43
N PRO A 157 28.01 -6.09 -22.28
CA PRO A 157 27.77 -5.67 -23.66
C PRO A 157 27.04 -6.74 -24.48
N ASN A 158 26.94 -7.96 -23.97
CA ASN A 158 26.25 -9.07 -24.62
C ASN A 158 24.80 -9.23 -24.18
N VAL A 159 24.35 -8.48 -23.19
CA VAL A 159 22.92 -8.43 -22.83
C VAL A 159 22.26 -7.36 -23.69
N PRO A 160 21.36 -7.73 -24.60
CA PRO A 160 20.63 -6.76 -25.38
C PRO A 160 19.86 -5.82 -24.45
N LEU A 161 19.95 -4.51 -24.70
CA LEU A 161 19.10 -3.54 -24.04
C LEU A 161 17.66 -3.98 -24.23
N ARG A 162 16.93 -4.14 -23.14
CA ARG A 162 15.48 -4.30 -23.22
C ARG A 162 14.89 -3.07 -23.87
N THR A 163 14.40 -3.24 -25.08
CA THR A 163 13.72 -2.19 -25.85
C THR A 163 12.19 -2.30 -25.71
N ASP A 164 11.72 -3.19 -24.88
CA ASP A 164 10.33 -3.54 -24.66
C ASP A 164 9.67 -2.69 -23.56
N GLY A 165 10.02 -1.39 -23.51
CA GLY A 165 9.21 -0.35 -22.89
C GLY A 165 8.74 -0.64 -21.46
N ALA A 166 9.62 -1.15 -20.62
CA ALA A 166 9.33 -1.33 -19.22
C ALA A 166 9.31 0.01 -18.47
#